data_064aafb1906fd6cf30c3fef56a74b4ea
#
_entry.id   064aafb1906fd6cf30c3fef56a74b4ea
#
_cell.length_a   1.000
_cell.length_b   1.000
_cell.length_c   1.000
_cell.angle_alpha   90.00
_cell.angle_beta   90.00
_cell.angle_gamma   90.00
#
_symmetry.space_group_name_H-M   'P 1'
#
loop_
_entity.id
_entity.type
_entity.pdbx_description
1 polymer ?
#
loop_
_entity_poly.entity_id
_entity_poly.type
_entity_poly.pdbx_seq_one_letter_code
_entity_poly.pdbx_strand_id
1 'polypeptide(L)'
;MHRQTGANQDWPGAQNYTFPKYAQAPQTLLHCYPDSRIINWDTVADFPLVCDPVGLVKALTQTLAPTPSPARQQWLKTLRGHAQSWAAWPNRNPKQGVNFTEVVHSVMNHAPLDTTICLDAGTFAAPVYRHVTFKTGQRLMAPLAGAMGYGTPAALACALREPTRTTICMVGDGGFLMTGNEMILAVERQLPIIFIVSKNGSYGSIRLHQERGYPGRVSGTSLFNPDFHDLAKSFGMDSARIHTKDQIDAVIQSKNSTVDLLCHPNVVFGISFFVQVALVPEPSGRQGGVLWNGH
;
A
#
# COMPACT_ATOMS: atom_id res chain seq x y z
N MET A 1 -12.73 -18.75 -20.33
CA MET A 1 -12.71 -19.51 -19.06
C MET A 1 -12.12 -18.63 -17.99
N HIS A 2 -12.91 -18.21 -17.01
CA HIS A 2 -12.45 -17.41 -15.89
C HIS A 2 -12.11 -18.35 -14.73
N ARG A 3 -10.91 -18.24 -14.18
CA ARG A 3 -10.45 -19.12 -13.09
C ARG A 3 -10.30 -18.27 -11.83
N GLN A 4 -11.11 -18.55 -10.83
CA GLN A 4 -10.93 -18.00 -9.48
C GLN A 4 -10.33 -19.08 -8.60
N THR A 5 -9.19 -18.76 -8.00
CA THR A 5 -8.47 -19.67 -7.12
C THR A 5 -8.27 -19.01 -5.76
N GLY A 6 -8.90 -19.56 -4.72
CA GLY A 6 -8.65 -19.21 -3.34
C GLY A 6 -9.05 -17.81 -2.86
N ALA A 7 -9.82 -17.05 -3.67
CA ALA A 7 -10.34 -15.75 -3.28
C ALA A 7 -11.87 -15.85 -3.07
N ASN A 8 -12.36 -15.22 -2.02
CA ASN A 8 -13.78 -14.95 -1.89
C ASN A 8 -14.21 -14.00 -3.02
N GLN A 9 -15.43 -14.16 -3.51
CA GLN A 9 -16.05 -13.23 -4.47
C GLN A 9 -16.51 -11.95 -3.77
N ASP A 10 -15.66 -11.40 -2.89
CA ASP A 10 -15.90 -10.14 -2.23
C ASP A 10 -15.71 -8.94 -3.17
N TRP A 11 -16.02 -7.77 -2.68
CA TRP A 11 -16.08 -6.54 -3.46
C TRP A 11 -14.89 -6.26 -4.39
N PRO A 12 -13.61 -6.39 -3.99
CA PRO A 12 -12.48 -6.14 -4.89
C PRO A 12 -12.35 -7.18 -6.02
N GLY A 13 -12.59 -8.45 -5.72
CA GLY A 13 -12.45 -9.55 -6.69
C GLY A 13 -13.60 -9.60 -7.69
N ALA A 14 -14.80 -9.22 -7.26
CA ALA A 14 -16.02 -9.30 -8.06
C ALA A 14 -16.36 -7.99 -8.81
N GLN A 15 -15.44 -7.02 -8.91
CA GLN A 15 -15.68 -5.73 -9.55
C GLN A 15 -17.01 -5.10 -9.11
N ASN A 16 -17.23 -4.97 -7.82
CA ASN A 16 -18.47 -4.49 -7.23
C ASN A 16 -19.69 -5.39 -7.56
N TYR A 17 -19.48 -6.71 -7.51
CA TYR A 17 -20.48 -7.75 -7.83
C TYR A 17 -21.00 -7.72 -9.27
N THR A 18 -20.25 -7.12 -10.17
CA THR A 18 -20.60 -7.09 -11.60
C THR A 18 -19.93 -8.20 -12.40
N PHE A 19 -18.90 -8.88 -11.82
CA PHE A 19 -18.16 -9.94 -12.49
C PHE A 19 -17.58 -10.96 -11.49
N PRO A 20 -17.86 -12.28 -11.64
CA PRO A 20 -18.84 -12.84 -12.55
C PRO A 20 -20.26 -12.34 -12.25
N LYS A 21 -21.12 -12.32 -13.25
CA LYS A 21 -22.50 -11.83 -13.08
C LYS A 21 -23.27 -12.75 -12.13
N TYR A 22 -23.94 -12.17 -11.14
CA TYR A 22 -24.82 -12.88 -10.22
C TYR A 22 -26.06 -13.37 -10.98
N ALA A 23 -26.58 -14.48 -10.69
CA ALA A 23 -26.33 -15.73 -10.02
C ALA A 23 -25.64 -16.75 -10.93
N GLN A 24 -25.61 -16.49 -12.24
CA GLN A 24 -24.99 -17.34 -13.24
C GLN A 24 -24.12 -16.50 -14.18
N ALA A 25 -22.85 -16.85 -14.26
CA ALA A 25 -21.91 -16.20 -15.18
C ALA A 25 -22.14 -16.69 -16.62
N PRO A 26 -22.07 -15.80 -17.65
CA PRO A 26 -22.08 -16.24 -19.04
C PRO A 26 -20.79 -16.96 -19.44
N GLN A 27 -19.74 -16.88 -18.62
CA GLN A 27 -18.48 -17.58 -18.82
C GLN A 27 -18.50 -18.91 -18.04
N THR A 28 -17.80 -19.91 -18.55
CA THR A 28 -17.51 -21.12 -17.78
C THR A 28 -16.69 -20.78 -16.54
N LEU A 29 -17.26 -20.98 -15.37
CA LEU A 29 -16.70 -20.67 -14.07
C LEU A 29 -16.17 -21.93 -13.39
N LEU A 30 -14.86 -21.92 -13.10
CA LEU A 30 -14.24 -22.90 -12.22
C LEU A 30 -13.93 -22.19 -10.90
N HIS A 31 -14.57 -22.64 -9.81
CA HIS A 31 -14.38 -22.10 -8.46
C HIS A 31 -13.66 -23.14 -7.60
N CYS A 32 -12.45 -22.80 -7.18
CA CYS A 32 -11.63 -23.62 -6.30
C CYS A 32 -11.46 -22.89 -4.95
N TYR A 33 -11.85 -23.58 -3.87
CA TYR A 33 -11.64 -23.10 -2.51
C TYR A 33 -11.50 -24.31 -1.54
N PRO A 34 -10.69 -24.18 -0.45
CA PRO A 34 -10.49 -25.30 0.48
C PRO A 34 -11.72 -25.63 1.33
N ASP A 35 -12.61 -24.67 1.56
CA ASP A 35 -13.84 -24.87 2.34
C ASP A 35 -15.04 -25.00 1.41
N SER A 36 -15.72 -26.15 1.45
CA SER A 36 -16.91 -26.43 0.65
C SER A 36 -18.07 -25.46 0.89
N ARG A 37 -18.14 -24.85 2.07
CA ARG A 37 -19.21 -23.90 2.44
C ARG A 37 -19.13 -22.59 1.67
N ILE A 38 -17.96 -22.25 1.13
CA ILE A 38 -17.72 -21.02 0.33
C ILE A 38 -18.05 -21.26 -1.16
N ILE A 39 -17.96 -22.52 -1.61
CA ILE A 39 -18.27 -22.85 -3.00
C ILE A 39 -19.74 -22.56 -3.29
N ASN A 40 -20.00 -21.85 -4.41
CA ASN A 40 -21.34 -21.45 -4.85
C ASN A 40 -22.07 -20.45 -3.92
N TRP A 41 -21.38 -19.79 -3.02
CA TRP A 41 -22.02 -18.82 -2.13
C TRP A 41 -22.67 -17.65 -2.90
N ASP A 42 -21.90 -16.99 -3.79
CA ASP A 42 -22.39 -15.82 -4.54
C ASP A 42 -22.78 -16.17 -5.98
N THR A 43 -22.03 -17.04 -6.64
CA THR A 43 -22.23 -17.40 -8.04
C THR A 43 -22.10 -18.90 -8.22
N VAL A 44 -23.02 -19.49 -8.97
CA VAL A 44 -22.98 -20.92 -9.29
C VAL A 44 -21.81 -21.22 -10.23
N ALA A 45 -20.91 -22.09 -9.82
CA ALA A 45 -19.79 -22.53 -10.62
C ALA A 45 -20.15 -23.74 -11.47
N ASP A 46 -19.72 -23.75 -12.74
CA ASP A 46 -19.83 -24.93 -13.60
C ASP A 46 -18.94 -26.08 -13.12
N PHE A 47 -17.77 -25.73 -12.55
CA PHE A 47 -16.80 -26.68 -11.99
C PHE A 47 -16.44 -26.27 -10.55
N PRO A 48 -17.22 -26.71 -9.54
CA PRO A 48 -16.88 -26.51 -8.14
C PRO A 48 -15.78 -27.49 -7.72
N LEU A 49 -14.67 -26.98 -7.16
CA LEU A 49 -13.52 -27.77 -6.71
C LEU A 49 -13.18 -27.43 -5.26
N VAL A 50 -13.39 -28.39 -4.37
CA VAL A 50 -12.96 -28.27 -2.96
C VAL A 50 -11.53 -28.80 -2.89
N CYS A 51 -10.55 -27.92 -2.98
CA CYS A 51 -9.14 -28.29 -2.89
C CYS A 51 -8.26 -27.07 -2.57
N ASP A 52 -7.01 -27.32 -2.18
CA ASP A 52 -6.00 -26.29 -2.03
C ASP A 52 -5.68 -25.63 -3.38
N PRO A 53 -5.80 -24.30 -3.49
CA PRO A 53 -5.47 -23.56 -4.73
C PRO A 53 -4.06 -23.78 -5.23
N VAL A 54 -3.07 -23.93 -4.34
CA VAL A 54 -1.67 -24.17 -4.72
C VAL A 54 -1.54 -25.54 -5.37
N GLY A 55 -2.20 -26.56 -4.83
CA GLY A 55 -2.26 -27.91 -5.41
C GLY A 55 -2.90 -27.89 -6.79
N LEU A 56 -4.02 -27.17 -6.95
CA LEU A 56 -4.66 -27.01 -8.27
C LEU A 56 -3.73 -26.34 -9.29
N VAL A 57 -3.06 -25.25 -8.92
CA VAL A 57 -2.13 -24.54 -9.81
C VAL A 57 -0.99 -25.47 -10.24
N LYS A 58 -0.41 -26.24 -9.30
CA LYS A 58 0.64 -27.23 -9.62
C LYS A 58 0.14 -28.28 -10.61
N ALA A 59 -1.04 -28.86 -10.39
CA ALA A 59 -1.63 -29.85 -11.29
C ALA A 59 -1.88 -29.27 -12.69
N LEU A 60 -2.42 -28.06 -12.77
CA LEU A 60 -2.67 -27.37 -14.04
C LEU A 60 -1.39 -27.06 -14.81
N THR A 61 -0.31 -26.69 -14.12
CA THR A 61 0.99 -26.41 -14.78
C THR A 61 1.64 -27.66 -15.35
N GLN A 62 1.37 -28.82 -14.78
CA GLN A 62 1.86 -30.12 -15.31
C GLN A 62 1.08 -30.61 -16.53
N THR A 63 -0.21 -30.24 -16.64
CA THR A 63 -1.10 -30.76 -17.69
C THR A 63 -1.27 -29.83 -18.88
N LEU A 64 -0.97 -28.54 -18.76
CA LEU A 64 -1.27 -27.54 -19.76
C LEU A 64 0.02 -26.92 -20.33
N ALA A 65 0.44 -27.42 -21.50
CA ALA A 65 1.31 -26.66 -22.40
C ALA A 65 0.63 -26.51 -23.77
N PRO A 66 -0.55 -25.87 -23.89
CA PRO A 66 -1.10 -25.61 -25.21
C PRO A 66 -0.24 -24.54 -25.87
N THR A 67 0.21 -24.81 -27.10
CA THR A 67 0.80 -23.78 -27.94
C THR A 67 -0.20 -22.64 -28.08
N PRO A 68 0.14 -21.42 -27.68
CA PRO A 68 -0.82 -20.30 -27.74
C PRO A 68 -1.21 -20.02 -29.19
N SER A 69 -2.50 -19.93 -29.48
CA SER A 69 -2.95 -19.51 -30.83
C SER A 69 -2.45 -18.10 -31.16
N PRO A 70 -2.28 -17.72 -32.43
CA PRO A 70 -1.89 -16.37 -32.82
C PRO A 70 -2.82 -15.28 -32.23
N ALA A 71 -4.12 -15.53 -32.18
CA ALA A 71 -5.10 -14.64 -31.58
C ALA A 71 -4.84 -14.43 -30.08
N ARG A 72 -4.51 -15.50 -29.35
CA ARG A 72 -4.17 -15.42 -27.91
C ARG A 72 -2.85 -14.69 -27.69
N GLN A 73 -1.86 -14.90 -28.53
CA GLN A 73 -0.58 -14.18 -28.46
C GLN A 73 -0.80 -12.67 -28.67
N GLN A 74 -1.58 -12.30 -29.70
CA GLN A 74 -1.92 -10.90 -29.96
C GLN A 74 -2.71 -10.27 -28.81
N TRP A 75 -3.69 -10.97 -28.25
CA TRP A 75 -4.44 -10.52 -27.08
C TRP A 75 -3.54 -10.28 -25.86
N LEU A 76 -2.63 -11.21 -25.54
CA LEU A 76 -1.66 -11.04 -24.46
C LEU A 76 -0.72 -9.86 -24.69
N LYS A 77 -0.26 -9.64 -25.94
CA LYS A 77 0.56 -8.47 -26.30
C LYS A 77 -0.19 -7.17 -26.05
N THR A 78 -1.45 -7.09 -26.46
CA THR A 78 -2.31 -5.93 -26.23
C THR A 78 -2.50 -5.67 -24.75
N LEU A 79 -2.84 -6.69 -23.94
CA LEU A 79 -2.99 -6.55 -22.49
C LEU A 79 -1.71 -6.09 -21.79
N ARG A 80 -0.55 -6.65 -22.19
CA ARG A 80 0.76 -6.21 -21.66
C ARG A 80 1.02 -4.74 -22.00
N GLY A 81 0.73 -4.31 -23.23
CA GLY A 81 0.87 -2.91 -23.64
C GLY A 81 0.01 -1.97 -22.78
N HIS A 82 -1.26 -2.33 -22.55
CA HIS A 82 -2.13 -1.58 -21.66
C HIS A 82 -1.63 -1.55 -20.22
N ALA A 83 -1.21 -2.70 -19.68
CA ALA A 83 -0.67 -2.77 -18.32
C ALA A 83 0.60 -1.91 -18.16
N GLN A 84 1.52 -1.94 -19.11
CA GLN A 84 2.73 -1.13 -19.11
C GLN A 84 2.42 0.37 -19.19
N SER A 85 1.53 0.79 -20.10
CA SER A 85 1.13 2.21 -20.21
C SER A 85 0.38 2.69 -18.96
N TRP A 86 -0.44 1.83 -18.36
CA TRP A 86 -1.14 2.12 -17.12
C TRP A 86 -0.20 2.25 -15.93
N ALA A 87 0.83 1.40 -15.85
CA ALA A 87 1.82 1.39 -14.78
C ALA A 87 2.94 2.44 -14.97
N ALA A 88 3.04 3.10 -16.12
CA ALA A 88 4.06 4.11 -16.37
C ALA A 88 3.97 5.26 -15.35
N TRP A 89 5.13 5.67 -14.82
CA TRP A 89 5.22 6.78 -13.89
C TRP A 89 4.79 8.07 -14.59
N PRO A 90 3.81 8.81 -14.06
CA PRO A 90 3.36 10.04 -14.68
C PRO A 90 4.37 11.17 -14.42
N ASN A 91 4.67 11.95 -15.43
CA ASN A 91 5.37 13.22 -15.26
C ASN A 91 4.33 14.31 -14.98
N ARG A 92 4.05 14.58 -13.71
CA ARG A 92 3.07 15.60 -13.27
C ARG A 92 3.74 16.55 -12.30
N ASN A 93 3.77 17.82 -12.67
CA ASN A 93 4.17 18.89 -11.75
C ASN A 93 2.92 19.46 -11.08
N PRO A 94 2.72 19.28 -9.78
CA PRO A 94 1.62 19.91 -9.07
C PRO A 94 1.82 21.43 -9.05
N LYS A 95 0.73 22.19 -9.13
CA LYS A 95 0.81 23.67 -9.03
C LYS A 95 1.28 24.13 -7.65
N GLN A 96 1.04 23.34 -6.63
CA GLN A 96 1.49 23.59 -5.25
C GLN A 96 1.73 22.25 -4.55
N GLY A 97 2.68 22.22 -3.60
CA GLY A 97 3.02 21.05 -2.80
C GLY A 97 3.76 19.96 -3.59
N VAL A 98 3.76 18.76 -3.05
CA VAL A 98 4.45 17.60 -3.59
C VAL A 98 3.45 16.57 -4.09
N ASN A 99 3.70 15.99 -5.24
CA ASN A 99 2.93 14.85 -5.72
C ASN A 99 3.41 13.57 -5.02
N PHE A 100 2.54 12.94 -4.26
CA PHE A 100 2.89 11.70 -3.55
C PHE A 100 3.40 10.60 -4.48
N THR A 101 2.98 10.57 -5.74
CA THR A 101 3.51 9.65 -6.74
C THR A 101 5.01 9.81 -6.95
N GLU A 102 5.54 11.04 -6.90
CA GLU A 102 6.98 11.32 -7.03
C GLU A 102 7.73 10.86 -5.78
N VAL A 103 7.13 11.02 -4.59
CA VAL A 103 7.69 10.49 -3.35
C VAL A 103 7.80 8.98 -3.39
N VAL A 104 6.73 8.28 -3.79
CA VAL A 104 6.74 6.82 -3.95
C VAL A 104 7.81 6.41 -4.97
N HIS A 105 7.94 7.14 -6.08
CA HIS A 105 8.96 6.85 -7.09
C HIS A 105 10.38 6.99 -6.51
N SER A 106 10.68 8.09 -5.84
CA SER A 106 11.97 8.30 -5.19
C SER A 106 12.25 7.23 -4.13
N VAL A 107 11.28 6.96 -3.25
CA VAL A 107 11.42 5.90 -2.23
C VAL A 107 11.77 4.56 -2.89
N MET A 108 11.06 4.15 -3.92
CA MET A 108 11.29 2.85 -4.57
C MET A 108 12.61 2.78 -5.35
N ASN A 109 13.14 3.92 -5.80
CA ASN A 109 14.46 3.99 -6.44
C ASN A 109 15.60 3.83 -5.43
N HIS A 110 15.42 4.32 -4.21
CA HIS A 110 16.47 4.31 -3.17
C HIS A 110 16.29 3.18 -2.13
N ALA A 111 15.09 2.57 -2.06
CA ALA A 111 14.82 1.49 -1.12
C ALA A 111 15.70 0.25 -1.39
N PRO A 112 16.30 -0.35 -0.35
CA PRO A 112 17.00 -1.62 -0.46
C PRO A 112 16.14 -2.74 -1.08
N LEU A 113 16.79 -3.75 -1.68
CA LEU A 113 16.10 -4.87 -2.30
C LEU A 113 15.35 -5.77 -1.30
N ASP A 114 15.68 -5.68 -0.03
CA ASP A 114 15.04 -6.44 1.04
C ASP A 114 14.00 -5.63 1.83
N THR A 115 13.60 -4.46 1.33
CA THR A 115 12.65 -3.58 2.02
C THR A 115 11.25 -4.18 2.13
N THR A 116 10.62 -3.98 3.29
CA THR A 116 9.18 -4.19 3.49
C THR A 116 8.44 -2.86 3.42
N ILE A 117 7.46 -2.75 2.53
CA ILE A 117 6.55 -1.61 2.42
C ILE A 117 5.27 -1.95 3.19
N CYS A 118 4.91 -1.15 4.19
CA CYS A 118 3.65 -1.24 4.92
C CYS A 118 2.75 -0.08 4.51
N LEU A 119 1.59 -0.38 3.94
CA LEU A 119 0.61 0.60 3.48
C LEU A 119 -0.59 0.65 4.40
N ASP A 120 -1.10 1.85 4.64
CA ASP A 120 -2.43 2.05 5.18
C ASP A 120 -3.48 2.17 4.06
N ALA A 121 -4.76 2.14 4.43
CA ALA A 121 -5.86 2.37 3.50
C ALA A 121 -6.01 3.85 3.16
N GLY A 122 -6.17 4.16 1.88
CA GLY A 122 -6.42 5.52 1.40
C GLY A 122 -6.02 5.75 -0.05
N THR A 123 -6.45 6.89 -0.60
CA THR A 123 -6.12 7.25 -2.00
C THR A 123 -4.63 7.50 -2.23
N PHE A 124 -3.88 7.85 -1.19
CA PHE A 124 -2.41 8.00 -1.24
C PHE A 124 -1.70 6.68 -1.61
N ALA A 125 -2.32 5.53 -1.33
CA ALA A 125 -1.76 4.22 -1.67
C ALA A 125 -1.83 3.88 -3.17
N ALA A 126 -2.69 4.58 -3.93
CA ALA A 126 -2.89 4.31 -5.35
C ALA A 126 -1.61 4.32 -6.20
N PRO A 127 -0.63 5.23 -6.01
CA PRO A 127 0.65 5.18 -6.72
C PRO A 127 1.44 3.89 -6.48
N VAL A 128 1.42 3.36 -5.26
CA VAL A 128 2.12 2.11 -4.93
C VAL A 128 1.49 0.94 -5.69
N TYR A 129 0.17 0.79 -5.63
CA TYR A 129 -0.53 -0.28 -6.34
C TYR A 129 -0.43 -0.18 -7.87
N ARG A 130 -0.35 1.04 -8.40
CA ARG A 130 -0.39 1.29 -9.82
C ARG A 130 0.98 1.25 -10.50
N HIS A 131 1.98 1.85 -9.88
CA HIS A 131 3.24 2.16 -10.55
C HIS A 131 4.42 1.33 -10.05
N VAL A 132 4.35 0.80 -8.81
CA VAL A 132 5.46 0.05 -8.24
C VAL A 132 5.52 -1.36 -8.82
N THR A 133 6.68 -1.72 -9.34
CA THR A 133 7.04 -3.11 -9.65
C THR A 133 7.95 -3.62 -8.54
N PHE A 134 7.43 -4.50 -7.70
CA PHE A 134 8.19 -5.08 -6.60
C PHE A 134 9.29 -6.00 -7.15
N LYS A 135 10.49 -5.85 -6.63
CA LYS A 135 11.65 -6.69 -6.92
C LYS A 135 11.67 -7.90 -5.99
N THR A 136 12.40 -8.96 -6.40
CA THR A 136 12.61 -10.13 -5.54
C THR A 136 13.23 -9.71 -4.20
N GLY A 137 12.62 -10.14 -3.11
CA GLY A 137 13.02 -9.77 -1.74
C GLY A 137 12.17 -8.66 -1.13
N GLN A 138 11.62 -7.76 -1.92
CA GLN A 138 10.69 -6.73 -1.43
C GLN A 138 9.33 -7.33 -1.07
N ARG A 139 8.69 -6.78 -0.05
CA ARG A 139 7.36 -7.22 0.43
C ARG A 139 6.41 -6.04 0.54
N LEU A 140 5.13 -6.31 0.31
CA LEU A 140 4.03 -5.37 0.55
C LEU A 140 3.11 -5.93 1.62
N MET A 141 2.89 -5.15 2.67
CA MET A 141 1.88 -5.38 3.70
C MET A 141 0.81 -4.30 3.56
N ALA A 142 -0.41 -4.72 3.32
CA ALA A 142 -1.53 -3.79 3.11
C ALA A 142 -2.82 -4.37 3.70
N PRO A 143 -3.78 -3.54 4.13
CA PRO A 143 -5.01 -4.02 4.75
C PRO A 143 -5.93 -4.68 3.71
N LEU A 144 -6.18 -5.98 3.83
CA LEU A 144 -7.07 -6.72 2.92
C LEU A 144 -8.51 -6.20 2.98
N ALA A 145 -8.98 -5.83 4.18
CA ALA A 145 -10.31 -5.27 4.38
C ALA A 145 -10.40 -3.75 4.09
N GLY A 146 -9.29 -3.11 3.67
CA GLY A 146 -9.27 -1.68 3.44
C GLY A 146 -9.43 -0.83 4.70
N ALA A 147 -9.15 -1.38 5.88
CA ALA A 147 -9.24 -0.67 7.15
C ALA A 147 -8.12 0.36 7.31
N MET A 148 -8.47 1.57 7.74
CA MET A 148 -7.53 2.63 8.12
C MET A 148 -6.87 2.33 9.47
N GLY A 149 -5.68 2.86 9.72
CA GLY A 149 -4.91 2.63 10.95
C GLY A 149 -4.12 1.32 10.95
N TYR A 150 -4.04 0.61 9.84
CA TYR A 150 -3.28 -0.63 9.69
C TYR A 150 -1.77 -0.39 9.54
N GLY A 151 -1.38 0.69 8.84
CA GLY A 151 -0.01 0.90 8.38
C GLY A 151 1.03 0.94 9.50
N THR A 152 0.79 1.73 10.54
CA THR A 152 1.73 1.88 11.68
C THR A 152 1.94 0.57 12.44
N PRO A 153 0.90 -0.12 12.96
CA PRO A 153 1.09 -1.38 13.67
C PRO A 153 1.65 -2.50 12.78
N ALA A 154 1.32 -2.53 11.49
CA ALA A 154 1.91 -3.48 10.55
C ALA A 154 3.42 -3.26 10.38
N ALA A 155 3.86 -2.00 10.29
CA ALA A 155 5.28 -1.66 10.19
C ALA A 155 6.05 -2.08 11.45
N LEU A 156 5.49 -1.83 12.63
CA LEU A 156 6.06 -2.28 13.90
C LEU A 156 6.19 -3.80 13.95
N ALA A 157 5.13 -4.52 13.61
CA ALA A 157 5.14 -5.99 13.59
C ALA A 157 6.19 -6.56 12.62
N CYS A 158 6.33 -5.97 11.44
CA CYS A 158 7.34 -6.37 10.46
C CYS A 158 8.76 -6.12 10.97
N ALA A 159 9.03 -4.94 11.52
CA ALA A 159 10.35 -4.58 12.02
C ALA A 159 10.73 -5.37 13.28
N LEU A 160 9.78 -5.67 14.17
CA LEU A 160 10.02 -6.55 15.34
C LEU A 160 10.37 -7.97 14.90
N ARG A 161 9.73 -8.47 13.85
CA ARG A 161 10.00 -9.81 13.32
C ARG A 161 11.33 -9.92 12.58
N GLU A 162 11.69 -8.88 11.83
CA GLU A 162 12.91 -8.83 11.02
C GLU A 162 13.66 -7.51 11.27
N PRO A 163 14.34 -7.37 12.44
CA PRO A 163 14.89 -6.07 12.88
C PRO A 163 16.07 -5.56 12.05
N THR A 164 16.62 -6.37 11.18
CA THR A 164 17.70 -5.96 10.24
C THR A 164 17.14 -5.52 8.87
N ARG A 165 15.84 -5.73 8.61
CA ARG A 165 15.18 -5.40 7.36
C ARG A 165 14.60 -4.00 7.43
N THR A 166 14.95 -3.15 6.47
CA THR A 166 14.33 -1.82 6.35
C THR A 166 12.81 -1.93 6.17
N THR A 167 12.06 -1.26 7.02
CA THR A 167 10.59 -1.18 6.91
C THR A 167 10.18 0.25 6.60
N ILE A 168 9.37 0.44 5.58
CA ILE A 168 8.82 1.75 5.18
C ILE A 168 7.31 1.71 5.37
N CYS A 169 6.81 2.56 6.27
CA CYS A 169 5.38 2.76 6.51
C CYS A 169 4.88 3.95 5.69
N MET A 170 3.92 3.75 4.82
CA MET A 170 3.24 4.83 4.10
C MET A 170 1.79 4.90 4.59
N VAL A 171 1.40 6.04 5.14
CA VAL A 171 0.12 6.24 5.81
C VAL A 171 -0.46 7.63 5.49
N GLY A 172 -1.78 7.75 5.35
CA GLY A 172 -2.45 9.05 5.27
C GLY A 172 -2.62 9.65 6.67
N ASP A 173 -2.74 10.99 6.74
CA ASP A 173 -2.94 11.71 7.99
C ASP A 173 -4.11 11.16 8.83
N GLY A 174 -5.25 10.87 8.22
CA GLY A 174 -6.40 10.29 8.93
C GLY A 174 -6.14 8.89 9.50
N GLY A 175 -5.45 8.02 8.76
CA GLY A 175 -5.05 6.69 9.25
C GLY A 175 -3.98 6.77 10.33
N PHE A 176 -3.01 7.67 10.15
CA PHE A 176 -1.97 7.91 11.13
C PHE A 176 -2.53 8.38 12.48
N LEU A 177 -3.52 9.28 12.48
CA LEU A 177 -4.15 9.75 13.71
C LEU A 177 -4.89 8.65 14.50
N MET A 178 -5.19 7.52 13.89
CA MET A 178 -5.84 6.39 14.56
C MET A 178 -4.85 5.55 15.38
N THR A 179 -3.62 5.38 14.91
CA THR A 179 -2.64 4.44 15.49
C THR A 179 -1.20 4.98 15.53
N GLY A 180 -0.99 6.25 15.17
CA GLY A 180 0.34 6.84 15.09
C GLY A 180 1.09 6.92 16.42
N ASN A 181 0.37 6.93 17.55
CA ASN A 181 0.96 6.86 18.90
C ASN A 181 1.79 5.58 19.10
N GLU A 182 1.50 4.50 18.39
CA GLU A 182 2.27 3.26 18.45
C GLU A 182 3.73 3.42 17.99
N MET A 183 4.08 4.51 17.28
CA MET A 183 5.47 4.75 16.88
C MET A 183 6.44 4.91 18.07
N ILE A 184 5.93 5.17 19.30
CA ILE A 184 6.76 5.16 20.50
C ILE A 184 7.50 3.82 20.70
N LEU A 185 6.86 2.72 20.30
CA LEU A 185 7.48 1.39 20.36
C LEU A 185 8.67 1.27 19.38
N ALA A 186 8.59 1.94 18.21
CA ALA A 186 9.71 1.98 17.28
C ALA A 186 10.92 2.68 17.90
N VAL A 187 10.70 3.76 18.64
CA VAL A 187 11.75 4.50 19.35
C VAL A 187 12.31 3.66 20.50
N GLU A 188 11.44 3.11 21.34
CA GLU A 188 11.84 2.26 22.49
C GLU A 188 12.69 1.09 22.05
N ARG A 189 12.32 0.42 20.96
CA ARG A 189 12.97 -0.78 20.44
C ARG A 189 14.05 -0.50 19.38
N GLN A 190 14.27 0.75 19.03
CA GLN A 190 15.22 1.19 17.99
C GLN A 190 15.02 0.44 16.66
N LEU A 191 13.75 0.36 16.22
CA LEU A 191 13.38 -0.38 15.01
C LEU A 191 13.70 0.44 13.74
N PRO A 192 14.20 -0.20 12.66
CA PRO A 192 14.56 0.47 11.41
C PRO A 192 13.31 0.78 10.57
N ILE A 193 12.46 1.68 11.04
CA ILE A 193 11.22 2.05 10.38
C ILE A 193 11.29 3.50 9.89
N ILE A 194 10.91 3.70 8.63
CA ILE A 194 10.68 5.00 8.01
C ILE A 194 9.17 5.22 7.93
N PHE A 195 8.64 6.21 8.65
CA PHE A 195 7.23 6.60 8.54
C PHE A 195 7.07 7.74 7.54
N ILE A 196 6.22 7.55 6.55
CA ILE A 196 5.89 8.53 5.51
C ILE A 196 4.42 8.89 5.64
N VAL A 197 4.12 10.05 6.22
CA VAL A 197 2.75 10.52 6.44
C VAL A 197 2.32 11.43 5.29
N SER A 198 1.32 10.99 4.53
CA SER A 198 0.69 11.78 3.47
C SER A 198 -0.40 12.67 4.07
N LYS A 199 -0.11 13.98 4.23
CA LYS A 199 -1.01 14.94 4.87
C LYS A 199 -1.80 15.74 3.83
N ASN A 200 -3.11 15.54 3.76
CA ASN A 200 -4.01 16.30 2.91
C ASN A 200 -5.15 17.01 3.67
N GLY A 201 -5.18 16.89 4.99
CA GLY A 201 -6.20 17.50 5.85
C GLY A 201 -7.60 16.94 5.62
N SER A 202 -7.70 15.71 5.11
CA SER A 202 -9.02 15.16 4.77
C SER A 202 -9.02 13.65 4.71
N TYR A 203 -10.16 13.03 5.02
CA TYR A 203 -10.47 11.65 4.64
C TYR A 203 -10.70 11.57 3.11
N GLY A 204 -9.61 11.64 2.34
CA GLY A 204 -9.64 11.86 0.90
C GLY A 204 -10.44 10.83 0.10
N SER A 205 -10.39 9.56 0.46
CA SER A 205 -11.19 8.50 -0.18
C SER A 205 -12.68 8.72 0.02
N ILE A 206 -13.09 9.03 1.25
CA ILE A 206 -14.50 9.27 1.60
C ILE A 206 -15.00 10.51 0.87
N ARG A 207 -14.24 11.60 0.93
CA ARG A 207 -14.56 12.85 0.20
C ARG A 207 -14.73 12.60 -1.29
N LEU A 208 -13.86 11.83 -1.91
CA LEU A 208 -13.94 11.50 -3.34
C LEU A 208 -15.25 10.78 -3.68
N HIS A 209 -15.68 9.84 -2.85
CA HIS A 209 -16.94 9.13 -3.05
C HIS A 209 -18.16 10.04 -2.83
N GLN A 210 -18.11 10.93 -1.83
CA GLN A 210 -19.17 11.94 -1.64
C GLN A 210 -19.30 12.87 -2.84
N GLU A 211 -18.17 13.39 -3.38
CA GLU A 211 -18.19 14.27 -4.57
C GLU A 211 -18.68 13.56 -5.82
N ARG A 212 -18.39 12.25 -5.97
CA ARG A 212 -18.90 11.46 -7.11
C ARG A 212 -20.39 11.19 -7.02
N GLY A 213 -20.87 10.85 -5.83
CA GLY A 213 -22.29 10.52 -5.61
C GLY A 213 -23.17 11.74 -5.41
N TYR A 214 -22.64 12.77 -4.77
CA TYR A 214 -23.37 13.98 -4.36
C TYR A 214 -22.47 15.22 -4.50
N PRO A 215 -22.23 15.72 -5.71
CA PRO A 215 -21.33 16.86 -5.95
C PRO A 215 -21.69 18.09 -5.12
N GLY A 216 -20.69 18.73 -4.53
CA GLY A 216 -20.86 19.92 -3.69
C GLY A 216 -21.49 19.67 -2.32
N ARG A 217 -21.69 18.42 -1.90
CA ARG A 217 -22.32 18.04 -0.62
C ARG A 217 -21.36 17.28 0.30
N VAL A 218 -20.09 17.66 0.30
CA VAL A 218 -19.09 17.06 1.19
C VAL A 218 -19.35 17.40 2.65
N SER A 219 -19.32 16.40 3.53
CA SER A 219 -19.54 16.56 4.97
C SER A 219 -18.68 15.60 5.79
N GLY A 220 -18.17 16.06 6.93
CA GLY A 220 -17.47 15.23 7.93
C GLY A 220 -16.11 14.67 7.46
N THR A 221 -15.51 15.20 6.40
CA THR A 221 -14.26 14.67 5.86
C THR A 221 -13.03 15.54 6.11
N SER A 222 -13.20 16.74 6.62
CA SER A 222 -12.08 17.62 6.97
C SER A 222 -11.40 17.15 8.25
N LEU A 223 -10.07 17.18 8.26
CA LEU A 223 -9.24 16.82 9.40
C LEU A 223 -8.48 18.04 9.91
N PHE A 224 -8.51 18.23 11.23
CA PHE A 224 -7.59 19.10 11.93
C PHE A 224 -6.37 18.26 12.34
N ASN A 225 -5.23 18.49 11.70
CA ASN A 225 -4.01 17.74 11.93
C ASN A 225 -3.08 18.50 12.88
N PRO A 226 -2.39 17.81 13.80
CA PRO A 226 -1.22 18.36 14.47
C PRO A 226 -0.10 18.64 13.45
N ASP A 227 0.92 19.33 13.92
CA ASP A 227 2.20 19.31 13.22
C ASP A 227 2.88 17.96 13.46
N PHE A 228 2.90 17.10 12.44
CA PHE A 228 3.44 15.75 12.58
C PHE A 228 4.97 15.73 12.74
N HIS A 229 5.68 16.76 12.25
CA HIS A 229 7.11 16.91 12.50
C HIS A 229 7.39 17.16 13.99
N ASP A 230 6.66 18.08 14.61
CA ASP A 230 6.81 18.35 16.04
C ASP A 230 6.31 17.16 16.88
N LEU A 231 5.27 16.47 16.41
CA LEU A 231 4.80 15.24 17.04
C LEU A 231 5.88 14.14 17.01
N ALA A 232 6.53 13.90 15.85
CA ALA A 232 7.62 12.94 15.75
C ALA A 232 8.79 13.28 16.67
N LYS A 233 9.17 14.56 16.75
CA LYS A 233 10.20 15.03 17.69
C LYS A 233 9.81 14.81 19.14
N SER A 234 8.55 15.00 19.51
CA SER A 234 8.08 14.75 20.87
C SER A 234 8.18 13.28 21.27
N PHE A 235 8.15 12.36 20.30
CA PHE A 235 8.44 10.95 20.51
C PHE A 235 9.94 10.60 20.46
N GLY A 236 10.83 11.58 20.24
CA GLY A 236 12.26 11.34 20.14
C GLY A 236 12.74 10.85 18.78
N MET A 237 11.97 11.08 17.72
CA MET A 237 12.31 10.71 16.35
C MET A 237 12.91 11.90 15.60
N ASP A 238 13.85 11.65 14.70
CA ASP A 238 14.26 12.63 13.72
C ASP A 238 13.13 12.85 12.70
N SER A 239 12.98 14.09 12.21
CA SER A 239 11.87 14.44 11.35
C SER A 239 12.21 15.53 10.33
N ALA A 240 11.81 15.37 9.08
CA ALA A 240 11.96 16.39 8.04
C ALA A 240 10.63 16.63 7.31
N ARG A 241 10.49 17.85 6.76
CA ARG A 241 9.33 18.27 5.95
C ARG A 241 9.75 18.38 4.50
N ILE A 242 8.98 17.80 3.59
CA ILE A 242 9.18 17.98 2.15
C ILE A 242 8.01 18.83 1.60
N HIS A 243 8.35 20.01 1.12
CA HIS A 243 7.41 20.98 0.56
C HIS A 243 7.53 21.09 -0.96
N THR A 244 8.68 20.73 -1.52
CA THR A 244 9.01 20.85 -2.93
C THR A 244 9.57 19.56 -3.48
N LYS A 245 9.44 19.38 -4.80
CA LYS A 245 9.97 18.21 -5.50
C LYS A 245 11.47 18.01 -5.27
N ASP A 246 12.23 19.10 -5.31
CA ASP A 246 13.70 19.07 -5.21
C ASP A 246 14.21 18.57 -3.85
N GLN A 247 13.34 18.65 -2.82
CA GLN A 247 13.65 18.13 -1.49
C GLN A 247 13.47 16.61 -1.36
N ILE A 248 12.71 15.97 -2.29
CA ILE A 248 12.33 14.56 -2.16
C ILE A 248 13.57 13.68 -2.10
N ASP A 249 14.42 13.74 -3.12
CA ASP A 249 15.58 12.86 -3.23
C ASP A 249 16.60 13.11 -2.12
N ALA A 250 16.87 14.39 -1.80
CA ALA A 250 17.80 14.75 -0.74
C ALA A 250 17.40 14.18 0.61
N VAL A 251 16.11 14.22 0.90
CA VAL A 251 15.56 13.74 2.15
C VAL A 251 15.47 12.22 2.20
N ILE A 252 15.04 11.56 1.12
CA ILE A 252 14.96 10.10 1.04
C ILE A 252 16.38 9.47 1.08
N GLN A 253 17.39 10.14 0.52
CA GLN A 253 18.77 9.66 0.52
C GLN A 253 19.50 9.93 1.83
N SER A 254 19.08 10.92 2.62
CA SER A 254 19.70 11.20 3.90
C SER A 254 19.39 10.05 4.88
N LYS A 255 20.34 9.14 5.05
CA LYS A 255 20.21 7.93 5.86
C LYS A 255 19.86 8.17 7.34
N ASN A 256 19.86 9.41 7.79
CA ASN A 256 19.72 9.82 9.20
C ASN A 256 18.64 10.87 9.43
N SER A 257 17.66 11.02 8.54
CA SER A 257 16.67 12.09 8.69
C SER A 257 15.26 11.54 8.64
N THR A 258 14.47 11.96 9.57
CA THR A 258 13.01 11.89 9.53
C THR A 258 12.47 12.97 8.60
N VAL A 259 11.46 12.67 7.81
CA VAL A 259 11.02 13.55 6.74
C VAL A 259 9.54 13.91 6.86
N ASP A 260 9.28 15.20 6.85
CA ASP A 260 7.94 15.79 6.83
C ASP A 260 7.62 16.36 5.43
N LEU A 261 6.56 15.90 4.80
CA LEU A 261 6.13 16.35 3.46
C LEU A 261 4.77 17.06 3.51
N LEU A 262 4.73 18.32 3.12
CA LEU A 262 3.53 19.15 3.07
C LEU A 262 2.91 19.24 1.66
N CYS A 263 1.63 18.86 1.45
CA CYS A 263 0.82 19.03 0.23
C CYS A 263 -0.40 19.96 0.42
N HIS A 264 -0.84 20.68 -0.58
CA HIS A 264 -1.91 21.69 -0.46
C HIS A 264 -3.34 21.14 -0.69
N PRO A 265 -4.40 21.63 0.02
CA PRO A 265 -5.72 20.98 0.08
C PRO A 265 -6.69 21.24 -1.08
N ASN A 266 -6.39 22.05 -2.09
CA ASN A 266 -7.37 22.55 -3.06
C ASN A 266 -7.12 22.17 -4.53
N VAL A 267 -7.14 20.87 -4.90
CA VAL A 267 -7.24 20.49 -6.31
C VAL A 267 -8.27 19.38 -6.50
N VAL A 268 -9.36 19.68 -7.17
CA VAL A 268 -10.53 18.82 -7.38
C VAL A 268 -10.31 17.68 -8.38
N PHE A 269 -9.21 17.63 -9.11
CA PHE A 269 -8.76 16.53 -9.98
C PHE A 269 -7.24 16.42 -10.04
N GLY A 270 -6.60 16.29 -8.90
CA GLY A 270 -5.16 16.05 -8.79
C GLY A 270 -4.87 15.91 -7.32
N ILE A 271 -4.72 14.69 -6.88
CA ILE A 271 -4.47 14.40 -5.49
C ILE A 271 -3.08 14.96 -5.17
N SER A 272 -3.02 16.12 -4.55
CA SER A 272 -1.79 16.66 -3.95
C SER A 272 -1.73 16.19 -2.50
N PHE A 273 -0.61 15.66 -2.09
CA PHE A 273 -0.41 15.10 -0.76
C PHE A 273 0.77 15.73 -0.06
N PHE A 274 0.69 15.83 1.25
CA PHE A 274 1.82 16.06 2.14
C PHE A 274 2.38 14.71 2.57
N VAL A 275 3.67 14.55 2.67
CA VAL A 275 4.29 13.34 3.18
C VAL A 275 5.23 13.69 4.32
N GLN A 276 5.07 13.02 5.43
CA GLN A 276 5.98 13.06 6.56
C GLN A 276 6.71 11.72 6.68
N VAL A 277 8.01 11.76 6.92
CA VAL A 277 8.82 10.57 7.14
C VAL A 277 9.49 10.69 8.50
N ALA A 278 9.33 9.68 9.35
CA ALA A 278 10.02 9.57 10.62
C ALA A 278 10.97 8.37 10.62
N LEU A 279 12.20 8.59 11.01
CA LEU A 279 13.22 7.55 11.23
C LEU A 279 13.52 7.41 12.71
N VAL A 280 13.71 6.19 13.16
CA VAL A 280 14.33 5.92 14.46
C VAL A 280 15.82 6.23 14.33
N PRO A 281 16.41 7.09 15.20
CA PRO A 281 17.84 7.39 15.16
C PRO A 281 18.69 6.12 15.31
N GLU A 282 19.77 6.01 14.54
CA GLU A 282 20.76 4.98 14.80
C GLU A 282 21.34 5.19 16.23
N PRO A 283 21.58 4.13 17.01
CA PRO A 283 22.19 4.27 18.32
C PRO A 283 23.57 4.90 18.14
N SER A 284 23.73 6.14 18.58
CA SER A 284 25.05 6.79 18.69
C SER A 284 25.92 5.89 19.54
N GLY A 285 26.98 5.35 18.96
CA GLY A 285 27.85 4.30 19.45
C GLY A 285 27.96 4.23 20.97
N ARG A 286 27.29 3.32 21.58
CA ARG A 286 27.51 2.93 22.98
C ARG A 286 28.62 1.87 23.02
N GLN A 287 29.80 2.30 23.37
CA GLN A 287 30.74 1.44 24.11
C GLN A 287 30.13 1.18 25.49
N GLY A 288 30.00 -0.08 25.86
CA GLY A 288 29.71 -0.45 27.23
C GLY A 288 28.43 -1.27 27.40
N GLY A 289 28.61 -2.57 27.49
CA GLY A 289 27.57 -3.55 27.77
C GLY A 289 26.85 -3.33 29.10
N VAL A 290 25.57 -3.56 29.08
CA VAL A 290 24.81 -3.96 30.26
C VAL A 290 24.15 -5.29 29.92
N LEU A 291 24.72 -6.37 30.47
CA LEU A 291 24.10 -7.68 30.58
C LEU A 291 22.84 -7.54 31.46
N TRP A 292 21.69 -7.80 30.92
CA TRP A 292 20.50 -8.09 31.72
C TRP A 292 20.54 -9.54 32.15
N ASN A 293 20.88 -9.78 33.44
CA ASN A 293 20.61 -11.04 34.11
C ASN A 293 19.13 -11.08 34.46
N GLY A 294 18.40 -12.05 33.90
CA GLY A 294 17.04 -12.34 34.27
C GLY A 294 16.88 -12.89 35.67
N HIS A 295 15.81 -12.50 36.30
CA HIS A 295 15.09 -13.27 37.32
C HIS A 295 13.62 -13.29 36.91
#